data_3e90a93ef28fd35bdacbe92052e2ace7
#
_entry.id   3e90a93ef28fd35bdacbe92052e2ace7
#
_cell.length_a   1.000
_cell.length_b   1.000
_cell.length_c   1.000
_cell.angle_alpha   90.00
_cell.angle_beta   90.00
_cell.angle_gamma   90.00
#
_symmetry.space_group_name_H-M   'P 1'
#
loop_
_entity.id
_entity.type
_entity.pdbx_description
1 polymer ?
#
loop_
_entity_poly.entity_id
_entity_poly.type
_entity_poly.pdbx_seq_one_letter_code
_entity_poly.pdbx_strand_id
1 'polypeptide(L)'
;MTDVMAEPPQATAELASLGDRFLGAFIDGLINGAFAMIVAFGLIGTGYLSTLAEYGKLGFPATLVLTIVGFAFYIAINWKFLSTTGQSIGKKVAKTRIVTMDGRVPPMVDLVGKRYAFFTFVSVIPVVGAVISIANILFIFGRERRCLHDLVAGTRVVKALPGTF
;
A
#
# COMPACT_ATOMS: atom_id res chain seq x y z
N MET A 1 -37.08 -19.90 -4.66
CA MET A 1 -36.65 -18.80 -3.79
C MET A 1 -35.47 -19.31 -3.00
N THR A 2 -34.27 -19.10 -3.51
CA THR A 2 -33.02 -19.46 -2.83
C THR A 2 -32.64 -18.28 -1.97
N ASP A 3 -32.81 -18.44 -0.65
CA ASP A 3 -32.28 -17.52 0.33
C ASP A 3 -30.78 -17.40 0.10
N VAL A 4 -30.35 -16.28 -0.49
CA VAL A 4 -28.97 -15.84 -0.45
C VAL A 4 -28.70 -15.49 1.00
N MET A 5 -28.11 -16.45 1.71
CA MET A 5 -27.61 -16.23 3.06
C MET A 5 -26.65 -15.06 3.00
N ALA A 6 -27.11 -13.88 3.36
CA ALA A 6 -26.27 -12.70 3.56
C ALA A 6 -25.18 -13.08 4.57
N GLU A 7 -23.95 -13.10 4.16
CA GLU A 7 -22.81 -13.27 5.07
C GLU A 7 -22.98 -12.29 6.23
N PRO A 8 -22.95 -12.77 7.48
CA PRO A 8 -23.13 -11.88 8.63
C PRO A 8 -22.08 -10.78 8.59
N PRO A 9 -22.42 -9.54 8.96
CA PRO A 9 -21.50 -8.43 8.94
C PRO A 9 -20.26 -8.80 9.78
N GLN A 10 -19.07 -8.83 9.15
CA GLN A 10 -17.81 -9.17 9.80
C GLN A 10 -17.35 -8.02 10.74
N ALA A 11 -18.28 -7.47 11.49
CA ALA A 11 -18.03 -6.39 12.45
C ALA A 11 -17.07 -6.76 13.60
N THR A 12 -16.73 -8.04 13.73
CA THR A 12 -15.90 -8.59 14.80
C THR A 12 -14.53 -9.09 14.35
N ALA A 13 -14.11 -8.79 13.12
CA ALA A 13 -12.78 -9.20 12.66
C ALA A 13 -11.70 -8.56 13.53
N GLU A 14 -10.84 -9.40 14.11
CA GLU A 14 -9.72 -8.97 14.96
C GLU A 14 -8.78 -8.03 14.21
N LEU A 15 -8.44 -6.89 14.81
CA LEU A 15 -7.48 -5.96 14.23
C LEU A 15 -6.12 -6.65 14.05
N ALA A 16 -5.49 -6.46 12.91
CA ALA A 16 -4.14 -6.94 12.66
C ALA A 16 -3.16 -6.33 13.67
N SER A 17 -2.22 -7.14 14.16
CA SER A 17 -1.15 -6.66 15.03
C SER A 17 -0.25 -5.66 14.30
N LEU A 18 0.52 -4.87 15.04
CA LEU A 18 1.51 -3.96 14.45
C LEU A 18 2.59 -4.75 13.69
N GLY A 19 2.99 -5.91 14.23
CA GLY A 19 3.97 -6.80 13.60
C GLY A 19 3.48 -7.36 12.26
N ASP A 20 2.22 -7.81 12.20
CA ASP A 20 1.64 -8.33 10.95
C ASP A 20 1.55 -7.23 9.88
N ARG A 21 1.18 -6.02 10.28
CA ARG A 21 1.11 -4.87 9.36
C ARG A 21 2.50 -4.49 8.84
N PHE A 22 3.50 -4.47 9.73
CA PHE A 22 4.89 -4.21 9.36
C PHE A 22 5.39 -5.28 8.40
N LEU A 23 5.19 -6.56 8.72
CA LEU A 23 5.61 -7.68 7.87
C LEU A 23 5.00 -7.57 6.46
N GLY A 24 3.70 -7.31 6.38
CA GLY A 24 3.03 -7.13 5.08
C GLY A 24 3.59 -5.95 4.27
N ALA A 25 3.80 -4.80 4.92
CA ALA A 25 4.39 -3.63 4.28
C ALA A 25 5.85 -3.85 3.88
N PHE A 26 6.62 -4.56 4.70
CA PHE A 26 8.02 -4.90 4.43
C PHE A 26 8.15 -5.80 3.18
N ILE A 27 7.32 -6.83 3.07
CA ILE A 27 7.31 -7.73 1.89
C ILE A 27 6.90 -6.97 0.63
N ASP A 28 5.84 -6.15 0.69
CA ASP A 28 5.44 -5.30 -0.43
C ASP A 28 6.57 -4.32 -0.82
N GLY A 29 7.27 -3.79 0.17
CA GLY A 29 8.44 -2.92 -0.01
C GLY A 29 9.62 -3.63 -0.68
N LEU A 30 9.92 -4.88 -0.29
CA LEU A 30 10.97 -5.70 -0.93
C LEU A 30 10.65 -5.97 -2.40
N ILE A 31 9.41 -6.32 -2.72
CA ILE A 31 8.98 -6.57 -4.11
C ILE A 31 9.12 -5.29 -4.95
N ASN A 32 8.64 -4.15 -4.45
CA ASN A 32 8.79 -2.87 -5.14
C ASN A 32 10.26 -2.43 -5.24
N GLY A 33 11.06 -2.66 -4.21
CA GLY A 33 12.48 -2.36 -4.20
C GLY A 33 13.25 -3.18 -5.22
N ALA A 34 12.96 -4.48 -5.33
CA ALA A 34 13.55 -5.34 -6.36
C ALA A 34 13.18 -4.85 -7.78
N PHE A 35 11.93 -4.48 -8.00
CA PHE A 35 11.51 -3.89 -9.27
C PHE A 35 12.25 -2.57 -9.55
N ALA A 36 12.36 -1.68 -8.57
CA ALA A 36 13.09 -0.42 -8.71
C ALA A 36 14.58 -0.65 -9.06
N MET A 37 15.21 -1.68 -8.48
CA MET A 37 16.58 -2.07 -8.85
C MET A 37 16.67 -2.53 -10.31
N ILE A 38 15.73 -3.36 -10.76
CA ILE A 38 15.70 -3.82 -12.17
C ILE A 38 15.58 -2.62 -13.11
N VAL A 39 14.68 -1.68 -12.80
CA VAL A 39 14.53 -0.43 -13.59
C VAL A 39 15.83 0.39 -13.56
N ALA A 40 16.45 0.55 -12.38
CA ALA A 40 17.70 1.30 -12.26
C ALA A 40 18.83 0.68 -13.09
N PHE A 41 18.98 -0.66 -13.04
CA PHE A 41 19.96 -1.37 -13.89
C PHE A 41 19.65 -1.21 -15.38
N GLY A 42 18.39 -1.27 -15.79
CA GLY A 42 17.99 -1.03 -17.18
C GLY A 42 18.28 0.39 -17.67
N LEU A 43 18.43 1.35 -16.76
CA LEU A 43 18.76 2.74 -17.06
C LEU A 43 20.27 3.04 -17.03
N ILE A 44 21.13 2.00 -16.85
CA ILE A 44 22.58 2.09 -16.95
C ILE A 44 22.96 2.61 -18.32
N GLY A 45 23.32 3.40 -18.84
CA GLY A 45 23.61 3.87 -20.21
C GLY A 45 22.77 5.09 -20.63
N THR A 46 21.76 5.45 -19.87
CA THR A 46 20.93 6.63 -20.14
C THR A 46 21.43 7.90 -19.41
N GLY A 47 22.53 7.82 -18.66
CA GLY A 47 22.98 8.91 -17.80
C GLY A 47 22.26 9.03 -16.44
N TYR A 48 21.29 8.16 -16.18
CA TYR A 48 20.53 8.18 -14.94
C TYR A 48 21.43 8.00 -13.68
N LEU A 49 22.31 7.01 -13.71
CA LEU A 49 23.22 6.72 -12.60
C LEU A 49 24.30 7.80 -12.42
N SER A 50 24.78 8.39 -13.53
CA SER A 50 25.74 9.50 -13.45
C SER A 50 25.09 10.75 -12.80
N THR A 51 23.85 11.07 -13.16
CA THR A 51 23.10 12.15 -12.54
C THR A 51 22.89 11.91 -11.05
N LEU A 52 22.55 10.68 -10.65
CA LEU A 52 22.41 10.34 -9.24
C LEU A 52 23.74 10.43 -8.49
N ALA A 53 24.86 9.97 -9.12
CA ALA A 53 26.17 10.02 -8.52
C ALA A 53 26.69 11.47 -8.37
N GLU A 54 26.40 12.33 -9.36
CA GLU A 54 26.86 13.72 -9.38
C GLU A 54 26.10 14.62 -8.38
N TYR A 55 24.76 14.47 -8.32
CA TYR A 55 23.91 15.35 -7.52
C TYR A 55 23.38 14.69 -6.22
N GLY A 56 23.67 13.43 -5.98
CA GLY A 56 23.18 12.70 -4.80
C GLY A 56 21.66 12.51 -4.75
N LYS A 57 20.95 13.01 -5.76
CA LYS A 57 19.48 12.93 -5.88
C LYS A 57 19.04 13.08 -7.33
N LEU A 58 17.89 12.53 -7.61
CA LEU A 58 17.22 12.75 -8.88
C LEU A 58 16.44 14.07 -8.85
N GLY A 59 16.35 14.74 -9.99
CA GLY A 59 15.45 15.85 -10.16
C GLY A 59 13.99 15.45 -9.93
N PHE A 60 13.16 16.39 -9.50
CA PHE A 60 11.74 16.15 -9.24
C PHE A 60 10.99 15.44 -10.39
N PRO A 61 11.17 15.82 -11.68
CA PRO A 61 10.50 15.12 -12.78
C PRO A 61 10.88 13.63 -12.88
N ALA A 62 12.17 13.31 -12.73
CA ALA A 62 12.64 11.92 -12.78
C ALA A 62 12.09 11.11 -11.61
N THR A 63 12.08 11.67 -10.41
CA THR A 63 11.49 11.05 -9.22
C THR A 63 10.00 10.78 -9.43
N LEU A 64 9.26 11.73 -10.00
CA LEU A 64 7.84 11.59 -10.28
C LEU A 64 7.58 10.46 -11.30
N VAL A 65 8.33 10.41 -12.39
CA VAL A 65 8.20 9.34 -13.40
C VAL A 65 8.45 7.97 -12.77
N LEU A 66 9.53 7.81 -12.00
CA LEU A 66 9.82 6.54 -11.33
C LEU A 66 8.77 6.16 -10.29
N THR A 67 8.20 7.14 -9.59
CA THR A 67 7.09 6.91 -8.66
C THR A 67 5.84 6.43 -9.40
N ILE A 68 5.51 7.01 -10.55
CA ILE A 68 4.40 6.55 -11.40
C ILE A 68 4.63 5.12 -11.86
N VAL A 69 5.83 4.81 -12.37
CA VAL A 69 6.17 3.46 -12.84
C VAL A 69 6.11 2.44 -11.71
N GLY A 70 6.70 2.74 -10.55
CA GLY A 70 6.65 1.86 -9.37
C GLY A 70 5.22 1.68 -8.83
N PHE A 71 4.42 2.74 -8.83
CA PHE A 71 3.01 2.68 -8.43
C PHE A 71 2.18 1.82 -9.39
N ALA A 72 2.35 2.02 -10.70
CA ALA A 72 1.67 1.22 -11.73
C ALA A 72 2.03 -0.27 -11.60
N PHE A 73 3.31 -0.58 -11.41
CA PHE A 73 3.76 -1.94 -11.14
C PHE A 73 3.12 -2.53 -9.89
N TYR A 74 3.14 -1.78 -8.77
CA TYR A 74 2.51 -2.24 -7.52
C TYR A 74 1.03 -2.57 -7.69
N ILE A 75 0.29 -1.70 -8.36
CA ILE A 75 -1.14 -1.93 -8.61
C ILE A 75 -1.33 -3.12 -9.55
N ALA A 76 -0.54 -3.23 -10.63
CA ALA A 76 -0.67 -4.30 -11.61
C ALA A 76 -0.51 -5.69 -10.97
N ILE A 77 0.54 -5.90 -10.17
CA ILE A 77 0.81 -7.21 -9.54
C ILE A 77 -0.19 -7.55 -8.42
N ASN A 78 -0.77 -6.53 -7.77
CA ASN A 78 -1.70 -6.72 -6.67
C ASN A 78 -3.18 -6.60 -7.08
N TRP A 79 -3.48 -6.22 -8.33
CA TRP A 79 -4.83 -5.88 -8.80
C TRP A 79 -5.87 -6.93 -8.43
N LYS A 80 -5.60 -8.18 -8.79
CA LYS A 80 -6.52 -9.30 -8.54
C LYS A 80 -6.80 -9.47 -7.05
N PHE A 81 -5.78 -9.47 -6.22
CA PHE A 81 -5.92 -9.70 -4.78
C PHE A 81 -6.56 -8.51 -4.07
N LEU A 82 -6.21 -7.30 -4.45
CA LEU A 82 -6.81 -6.08 -3.89
C LEU A 82 -8.31 -6.02 -4.21
N SER A 83 -8.71 -6.34 -5.44
CA SER A 83 -10.11 -6.27 -5.88
C SER A 83 -10.99 -7.38 -5.30
N THR A 84 -10.43 -8.57 -5.03
CA THR A 84 -11.21 -9.73 -4.58
C THR A 84 -11.19 -9.91 -3.06
N THR A 85 -10.02 -9.72 -2.44
CA THR A 85 -9.83 -10.03 -1.01
C THR A 85 -9.40 -8.82 -0.17
N GLY A 86 -9.10 -7.67 -0.79
CA GLY A 86 -8.55 -6.52 -0.09
C GLY A 86 -7.10 -6.72 0.37
N GLN A 87 -6.34 -7.60 -0.29
CA GLN A 87 -4.98 -7.95 0.10
C GLN A 87 -3.97 -7.55 -0.98
N SER A 88 -2.79 -7.10 -0.58
CA SER A 88 -1.58 -7.15 -1.41
C SER A 88 -0.87 -8.49 -1.21
N ILE A 89 0.15 -8.77 -2.01
CA ILE A 89 0.99 -9.98 -1.86
C ILE A 89 1.57 -10.02 -0.44
N GLY A 90 2.16 -8.93 0.04
CA GLY A 90 2.70 -8.87 1.39
C GLY A 90 1.64 -9.09 2.47
N LYS A 91 0.43 -8.54 2.29
CA LYS A 91 -0.68 -8.78 3.21
C LYS A 91 -1.18 -10.21 3.21
N LYS A 92 -1.15 -10.89 2.06
CA LYS A 92 -1.46 -12.34 2.01
C LYS A 92 -0.48 -13.14 2.85
N VAL A 93 0.82 -12.87 2.72
CA VAL A 93 1.87 -13.53 3.52
C VAL A 93 1.69 -13.21 5.00
N ALA A 94 1.41 -11.97 5.35
CA ALA A 94 1.17 -11.53 6.73
C ALA A 94 -0.23 -11.94 7.28
N LYS A 95 -1.05 -12.65 6.50
CA LYS A 95 -2.41 -13.07 6.88
C LYS A 95 -3.29 -11.91 7.35
N THR A 96 -3.19 -10.78 6.65
CA THR A 96 -3.98 -9.57 6.93
C THR A 96 -4.75 -9.13 5.70
N ARG A 97 -5.83 -8.39 5.88
CA ARG A 97 -6.60 -7.81 4.77
C ARG A 97 -7.13 -6.41 5.11
N ILE A 98 -7.36 -5.62 4.08
CA ILE A 98 -7.98 -4.30 4.19
C ILE A 98 -9.48 -4.48 4.06
N VAL A 99 -10.21 -3.89 4.99
CA VAL A 99 -11.68 -3.86 4.97
C VAL A 99 -12.19 -2.44 5.24
N THR A 100 -13.39 -2.17 4.80
CA THR A 100 -14.16 -0.98 5.19
C THR A 100 -14.55 -1.07 6.67
N MET A 101 -15.13 -0.02 7.23
CA MET A 101 -15.54 -0.03 8.65
C MET A 101 -16.65 -1.05 8.92
N ASP A 102 -17.45 -1.39 7.92
CA ASP A 102 -18.50 -2.43 7.95
C ASP A 102 -17.99 -3.84 7.55
N GLY A 103 -16.68 -4.03 7.38
CA GLY A 103 -16.05 -5.34 7.19
C GLY A 103 -15.98 -5.84 5.75
N ARG A 104 -16.49 -5.10 4.77
CA ARG A 104 -16.47 -5.46 3.35
C ARG A 104 -15.12 -5.15 2.69
N VAL A 105 -14.83 -5.77 1.55
CA VAL A 105 -13.70 -5.38 0.70
C VAL A 105 -13.95 -3.99 0.16
N PRO A 106 -13.02 -3.02 0.35
CA PRO A 106 -13.23 -1.66 -0.13
C PRO A 106 -13.28 -1.59 -1.66
N PRO A 107 -14.05 -0.65 -2.23
CA PRO A 107 -14.00 -0.39 -3.66
C PRO A 107 -12.58 -0.05 -4.14
N MET A 108 -12.20 -0.50 -5.34
CA MET A 108 -10.86 -0.24 -5.90
C MET A 108 -10.54 1.26 -6.00
N VAL A 109 -11.54 2.10 -6.27
CA VAL A 109 -11.37 3.56 -6.31
C VAL A 109 -10.86 4.11 -4.96
N ASP A 110 -11.39 3.62 -3.86
CA ASP A 110 -10.98 4.04 -2.52
C ASP A 110 -9.60 3.47 -2.16
N LEU A 111 -9.34 2.19 -2.51
CA LEU A 111 -8.03 1.58 -2.30
C LEU A 111 -6.95 2.26 -3.13
N VAL A 112 -7.13 2.35 -4.44
CA VAL A 112 -6.10 2.88 -5.35
C VAL A 112 -5.98 4.39 -5.20
N GLY A 113 -7.10 5.13 -5.19
CA GLY A 113 -7.09 6.58 -5.15
C GLY A 113 -6.77 7.15 -3.77
N LYS A 114 -7.63 6.89 -2.79
CA LYS A 114 -7.52 7.53 -1.46
C LYS A 114 -6.43 6.91 -0.60
N ARG A 115 -6.28 5.57 -0.65
CA ARG A 115 -5.36 4.87 0.24
C ARG A 115 -3.93 4.83 -0.30
N TYR A 116 -3.74 4.50 -1.58
CA TYR A 116 -2.40 4.31 -2.15
C TYR A 116 -1.92 5.54 -2.95
N ALA A 117 -2.64 5.98 -3.97
CA ALA A 117 -2.17 7.04 -4.86
C ALA A 117 -1.91 8.35 -4.10
N PHE A 118 -2.88 8.82 -3.32
CA PHE A 118 -2.75 10.08 -2.60
C PHE A 118 -1.45 10.12 -1.77
N PHE A 119 -1.21 9.10 -0.95
CA PHE A 119 -0.03 9.07 -0.09
C PHE A 119 1.27 8.83 -0.85
N THR A 120 1.23 8.01 -1.91
CA THR A 120 2.39 7.78 -2.78
C THR A 120 2.84 9.07 -3.45
N PHE A 121 1.92 9.84 -4.05
CA PHE A 121 2.30 11.06 -4.76
C PHE A 121 2.61 12.23 -3.82
N VAL A 122 1.96 12.33 -2.69
CA VAL A 122 2.31 13.33 -1.66
C VAL A 122 3.72 13.06 -1.10
N SER A 123 4.14 11.81 -0.95
CA SER A 123 5.47 11.47 -0.42
C SER A 123 6.63 11.97 -1.29
N VAL A 124 6.38 12.27 -2.57
CA VAL A 124 7.39 12.80 -3.51
C VAL A 124 7.68 14.29 -3.27
N ILE A 125 6.77 15.01 -2.62
CA ILE A 125 6.93 16.45 -2.36
C ILE A 125 7.98 16.64 -1.26
N PRO A 126 9.10 17.34 -1.53
CA PRO A 126 10.13 17.55 -0.53
C PRO A 126 9.56 18.19 0.75
N VAL A 127 10.08 17.79 1.90
CA VAL A 127 9.66 18.24 3.24
C VAL A 127 8.23 17.82 3.59
N VAL A 128 7.23 18.22 2.81
CA VAL A 128 5.81 17.90 3.03
C VAL A 128 5.59 16.39 3.02
N GLY A 129 6.17 15.71 2.03
CA GLY A 129 6.07 14.25 1.92
C GLY A 129 6.68 13.53 3.13
N ALA A 130 7.84 13.98 3.60
CA ALA A 130 8.48 13.41 4.80
C ALA A 130 7.60 13.59 6.04
N VAL A 131 7.06 14.78 6.28
CA VAL A 131 6.18 15.07 7.42
C VAL A 131 4.92 14.20 7.36
N ILE A 132 4.26 14.14 6.20
CA ILE A 132 3.04 13.34 6.04
C ILE A 132 3.33 11.85 6.15
N SER A 133 4.48 11.35 5.65
CA SER A 133 4.87 9.94 5.77
C SER A 133 5.11 9.56 7.24
N ILE A 134 5.79 10.40 8.01
CA ILE A 134 5.99 10.19 9.45
C ILE A 134 4.65 10.22 10.18
N ALA A 135 3.83 11.24 9.94
CA ALA A 135 2.49 11.32 10.53
C ALA A 135 1.66 10.08 10.19
N ASN A 136 1.66 9.64 8.92
CA ASN A 136 0.93 8.44 8.49
C ASN A 136 1.30 7.19 9.31
N ILE A 137 2.59 7.00 9.61
CA ILE A 137 3.07 5.88 10.43
C ILE A 137 2.69 6.08 11.91
N LEU A 138 2.84 7.28 12.45
CA LEU A 138 2.58 7.54 13.87
C LEU A 138 1.11 7.33 14.24
N PHE A 139 0.16 7.59 13.34
CA PHE A 139 -1.25 7.35 13.59
C PHE A 139 -1.60 5.89 13.92
N ILE A 140 -0.74 4.92 13.54
CA ILE A 140 -0.96 3.50 13.86
C ILE A 140 -0.95 3.21 15.38
N PHE A 141 -0.30 4.06 16.17
CA PHE A 141 -0.25 3.93 17.63
C PHE A 141 -1.51 4.46 18.33
N GLY A 142 -2.45 5.04 17.57
CA GLY A 142 -3.74 5.46 18.09
C GLY A 142 -4.62 4.27 18.52
N ARG A 143 -5.71 4.54 19.26
CA ARG A 143 -6.63 3.52 19.78
C ARG A 143 -7.19 2.58 18.71
N GLU A 144 -7.47 3.09 17.52
CA GLU A 144 -8.03 2.31 16.41
C GLU A 144 -6.96 1.59 15.57
N ARG A 145 -5.67 1.79 15.87
CA ARG A 145 -4.55 1.24 15.11
C ARG A 145 -4.70 1.47 13.60
N ARG A 146 -5.09 2.68 13.21
CA ARG A 146 -5.28 3.07 11.80
C ARG A 146 -4.22 4.09 11.41
N CYS A 147 -3.52 3.85 10.31
CA CYS A 147 -2.65 4.86 9.70
C CYS A 147 -3.49 6.00 9.11
N LEU A 148 -2.88 7.13 8.80
CA LEU A 148 -3.58 8.27 8.21
C LEU A 148 -4.26 7.90 6.89
N HIS A 149 -3.60 7.08 6.05
CA HIS A 149 -4.20 6.57 4.81
C HIS A 149 -5.43 5.66 5.05
N ASP A 150 -5.47 4.95 6.18
CA ASP A 150 -6.64 4.16 6.58
C ASP A 150 -7.82 5.07 6.92
N LEU A 151 -7.55 6.20 7.61
CA LEU A 151 -8.56 7.17 7.98
C LEU A 151 -9.15 7.85 6.74
N VAL A 152 -8.30 8.32 5.82
CA VAL A 152 -8.72 8.99 4.58
C VAL A 152 -9.55 8.06 3.69
N ALA A 153 -9.18 6.79 3.60
CA ALA A 153 -9.90 5.80 2.80
C ALA A 153 -11.10 5.15 3.50
N GLY A 154 -11.37 5.46 4.77
CA GLY A 154 -12.44 4.83 5.54
C GLY A 154 -12.22 3.33 5.74
N THR A 155 -10.96 2.89 5.87
CA THR A 155 -10.58 1.48 5.95
C THR A 155 -9.89 1.14 7.27
N ARG A 156 -9.77 -0.16 7.53
CA ARG A 156 -8.94 -0.72 8.60
C ARG A 156 -8.28 -2.01 8.14
N VAL A 157 -7.20 -2.43 8.81
CA VAL A 157 -6.53 -3.70 8.52
C VAL A 157 -6.88 -4.69 9.62
N VAL A 158 -7.37 -5.85 9.21
CA VAL A 158 -7.79 -6.94 10.10
C VAL A 158 -7.04 -8.22 9.76
N LYS A 159 -7.05 -9.19 10.67
CA LYS A 159 -6.58 -10.54 10.36
C LYS A 159 -7.47 -11.16 9.28
N ALA A 160 -6.85 -11.85 8.32
CA ALA A 160 -7.59 -12.62 7.32
C ALA A 160 -8.11 -13.90 7.96
N LEU A 161 -9.36 -14.26 7.67
CA LEU A 161 -9.92 -15.52 8.14
C LEU A 161 -9.29 -16.71 7.40
N PRO A 162 -9.13 -17.88 8.05
CA PRO A 162 -8.72 -19.11 7.37
C PRO A 162 -9.68 -19.39 6.19
N GLY A 163 -9.11 -19.66 5.00
CA GLY A 163 -9.89 -19.94 3.78
C GLY A 163 -10.18 -18.73 2.87
N THR A 164 -9.77 -17.52 3.25
CA THR A 164 -9.86 -16.31 2.40
C THR A 164 -8.56 -16.02 1.62
N PHE A 165 -7.76 -17.04 1.35
CA PHE A 165 -6.45 -16.92 0.68
C PHE A 165 -6.53 -17.21 -0.82
#